data_1eb6765a7da0d6efdaacd1e4b563da13
#
_entry.id   1eb6765a7da0d6efdaacd1e4b563da13
#
_cell.length_a   1.000
_cell.length_b   1.000
_cell.length_c   1.000
_cell.angle_alpha   90.00
_cell.angle_beta   90.00
_cell.angle_gamma   90.00
#
_symmetry.space_group_name_H-M   'P 1'
#
loop_
_entity.id
_entity.type
_entity.pdbx_description
1 polymer ?
#
loop_
_entity_poly.entity_id
_entity_poly.type
_entity_poly.pdbx_seq_one_letter_code
_entity_poly.pdbx_strand_id
1 'polypeptide(L)'
;MAETITPVVHGGKRRAFVTSAALHVAGAALTAAALGLVLGGFGALLRAPWGGAGAAVVAAAAGVYFLREAFSLPIPLPQRRRQVPEWWRTFFSPPVAAVLYGAGLGVGFLTYLSFGTFAAVMAGAVASGDALTGAAVCAPFGLGRSIAVVVVAAAGHPVERLDELAGSGRLRAVNAAALLAVGVAAVL
;
A
#
# COMPACT_ATOMS: atom_id res chain seq x y z
N MET A 1 4.15 -12.63 7.89
CA MET A 1 3.07 -11.64 8.15
C MET A 1 1.68 -12.24 8.10
N ALA A 2 1.23 -12.82 7.01
CA ALA A 2 -0.14 -13.34 6.94
C ALA A 2 -0.36 -14.60 7.77
N GLU A 3 0.67 -15.29 8.18
CA GLU A 3 0.57 -16.40 9.13
C GLU A 3 -0.11 -16.01 10.47
N THR A 4 -0.07 -14.74 10.84
CA THR A 4 -0.75 -14.24 12.05
C THR A 4 -2.25 -13.99 11.86
N ILE A 5 -2.72 -13.93 10.62
CA ILE A 5 -4.12 -13.64 10.27
C ILE A 5 -4.81 -14.88 9.68
N THR A 6 -4.16 -16.04 9.71
CA THR A 6 -4.80 -17.26 9.20
C THR A 6 -5.86 -17.80 10.15
N PRO A 7 -6.94 -18.42 9.65
CA PRO A 7 -7.95 -19.07 10.49
C PRO A 7 -7.37 -20.12 11.44
N VAL A 8 -6.25 -20.75 11.04
CA VAL A 8 -5.56 -21.80 11.82
C VAL A 8 -4.99 -21.23 13.13
N VAL A 9 -4.36 -20.06 13.09
CA VAL A 9 -3.80 -19.40 14.29
C VAL A 9 -4.88 -19.04 15.32
N HIS A 10 -6.11 -18.87 14.87
CA HIS A 10 -7.25 -18.55 15.73
C HIS A 10 -8.02 -19.81 16.19
N GLY A 11 -7.43 -21.01 16.03
CA GLY A 11 -8.05 -22.28 16.45
C GLY A 11 -9.42 -22.52 15.79
N GLY A 12 -9.63 -22.07 14.56
CA GLY A 12 -10.89 -22.18 13.83
C GLY A 12 -12.02 -21.25 14.33
N LYS A 13 -11.76 -20.36 15.29
CA LYS A 13 -12.76 -19.41 15.82
C LYS A 13 -12.97 -18.26 14.84
N ARG A 14 -14.00 -18.33 14.02
CA ARG A 14 -14.35 -17.33 13.00
C ARG A 14 -14.38 -15.88 13.53
N ARG A 15 -14.93 -15.66 14.74
CA ARG A 15 -14.99 -14.31 15.35
C ARG A 15 -13.60 -13.75 15.59
N ALA A 16 -12.69 -14.53 16.17
CA ALA A 16 -11.33 -14.11 16.44
C ALA A 16 -10.57 -13.77 15.16
N PHE A 17 -10.73 -14.59 14.11
CA PHE A 17 -10.17 -14.31 12.78
C PHE A 17 -10.71 -13.00 12.21
N VAL A 18 -12.04 -12.80 12.17
CA VAL A 18 -12.66 -11.58 11.63
C VAL A 18 -12.21 -10.34 12.39
N THR A 19 -12.11 -10.41 13.72
CA THR A 19 -11.61 -9.29 14.54
C THR A 19 -10.16 -8.95 14.19
N SER A 20 -9.28 -9.94 14.11
CA SER A 20 -7.87 -9.71 13.75
C SER A 20 -7.73 -9.17 12.31
N ALA A 21 -8.52 -9.69 11.37
CA ALA A 21 -8.55 -9.19 10.00
C ALA A 21 -9.03 -7.73 9.93
N ALA A 22 -10.10 -7.39 10.64
CA ALA A 22 -10.61 -6.02 10.71
C ALA A 22 -9.58 -5.06 11.33
N LEU A 23 -8.92 -5.47 12.42
CA LEU A 23 -7.86 -4.70 13.07
C LEU A 23 -6.65 -4.51 12.16
N HIS A 24 -6.27 -5.52 11.39
CA HIS A 24 -5.21 -5.43 10.41
C HIS A 24 -5.54 -4.41 9.30
N VAL A 25 -6.76 -4.48 8.75
CA VAL A 25 -7.23 -3.53 7.74
C VAL A 25 -7.28 -2.11 8.29
N ALA A 26 -7.82 -1.94 9.50
CA ALA A 26 -7.88 -0.64 10.16
C ALA A 26 -6.47 -0.07 10.41
N GLY A 27 -5.53 -0.88 10.91
CA GLY A 27 -4.14 -0.48 11.11
C GLY A 27 -3.49 0.00 9.83
N ALA A 28 -3.69 -0.71 8.72
CA ALA A 28 -3.16 -0.33 7.41
C ALA A 28 -3.79 0.96 6.86
N ALA A 29 -5.11 1.10 6.97
CA ALA A 29 -5.81 2.29 6.51
C ALA A 29 -5.41 3.54 7.29
N LEU A 30 -5.37 3.44 8.62
CA LEU A 30 -5.02 4.55 9.51
C LEU A 30 -3.58 5.02 9.31
N THR A 31 -2.62 4.10 9.19
CA THR A 31 -1.22 4.49 8.97
C THR A 31 -0.95 4.99 7.57
N ALA A 32 -1.64 4.47 6.55
CA ALA A 32 -1.60 5.03 5.20
C ALA A 32 -2.20 6.45 5.17
N ALA A 33 -3.34 6.67 5.84
CA ALA A 33 -3.94 7.99 5.99
C ALA A 33 -3.00 8.96 6.74
N ALA A 34 -2.40 8.51 7.85
CA ALA A 34 -1.42 9.31 8.59
C ALA A 34 -0.20 9.69 7.74
N LEU A 35 0.32 8.76 6.95
CA LEU A 35 1.37 9.05 5.97
C LEU A 35 0.89 10.11 4.97
N GLY A 36 -0.32 9.98 4.46
CA GLY A 36 -0.92 10.94 3.55
C GLY A 36 -1.11 12.33 4.15
N LEU A 37 -1.52 12.41 5.43
CA LEU A 37 -1.57 13.67 6.19
C LEU A 37 -0.19 14.37 6.21
N VAL A 38 0.86 13.60 6.51
CA VAL A 38 2.24 14.12 6.56
C VAL A 38 2.69 14.58 5.18
N LEU A 39 2.44 13.78 4.13
CA LEU A 39 2.85 14.12 2.77
C LEU A 39 2.09 15.32 2.21
N GLY A 40 0.78 15.39 2.41
CA GLY A 40 -0.03 16.54 2.00
C GLY A 40 0.35 17.82 2.76
N GLY A 41 0.58 17.71 4.09
CA GLY A 41 1.10 18.79 4.90
C GLY A 41 2.51 19.25 4.47
N PHE A 42 3.39 18.31 4.11
CA PHE A 42 4.69 18.62 3.54
C PHE A 42 4.55 19.33 2.18
N GLY A 43 3.61 18.89 1.34
CA GLY A 43 3.25 19.61 0.11
C GLY A 43 2.84 21.05 0.37
N ALA A 44 2.00 21.30 1.38
CA ALA A 44 1.61 22.66 1.78
C ALA A 44 2.82 23.51 2.18
N LEU A 45 3.79 22.96 2.93
CA LEU A 45 5.04 23.66 3.27
C LEU A 45 5.86 24.03 2.02
N LEU A 46 5.80 23.21 0.99
CA LEU A 46 6.43 23.46 -0.31
C LEU A 46 5.57 24.37 -1.22
N ARG A 47 4.49 24.94 -0.68
CA ARG A 47 3.54 25.80 -1.41
C ARG A 47 2.83 25.08 -2.56
N ALA A 48 2.55 23.78 -2.42
CA ALA A 48 1.64 23.10 -3.33
C ALA A 48 0.17 23.56 -3.03
N PRO A 49 -0.75 23.44 -3.98
CA PRO A 49 -0.57 22.82 -5.31
C PRO A 49 0.20 23.73 -6.28
N TRP A 50 1.08 23.12 -7.07
CA TRP A 50 1.91 23.85 -8.05
C TRP A 50 1.23 23.95 -9.44
N GLY A 51 -0.09 23.86 -9.51
CA GLY A 51 -0.84 23.84 -10.76
C GLY A 51 -0.33 22.77 -11.74
N GLY A 52 -0.04 23.17 -12.97
CA GLY A 52 0.45 22.24 -13.99
C GLY A 52 1.76 21.53 -13.63
N ALA A 53 2.64 22.13 -12.82
CA ALA A 53 3.86 21.47 -12.36
C ALA A 53 3.55 20.31 -11.40
N GLY A 54 2.56 20.45 -10.53
CA GLY A 54 2.09 19.36 -9.67
C GLY A 54 1.53 18.20 -10.48
N ALA A 55 0.70 18.50 -11.47
CA ALA A 55 0.18 17.53 -12.42
C ALA A 55 1.33 16.78 -13.16
N ALA A 56 2.34 17.53 -13.61
CA ALA A 56 3.51 16.96 -14.29
C ALA A 56 4.32 16.03 -13.37
N VAL A 57 4.47 16.35 -12.07
CA VAL A 57 5.15 15.48 -11.10
C VAL A 57 4.39 14.17 -10.92
N VAL A 58 3.06 14.23 -10.77
CA VAL A 58 2.23 13.01 -10.66
C VAL A 58 2.29 12.18 -11.94
N ALA A 59 2.14 12.84 -13.10
CA ALA A 59 2.21 12.16 -14.40
C ALA A 59 3.59 11.53 -14.64
N ALA A 60 4.68 12.22 -14.29
CA ALA A 60 6.03 11.69 -14.39
C ALA A 60 6.24 10.47 -13.50
N ALA A 61 5.82 10.53 -12.23
CA ALA A 61 5.89 9.39 -11.32
C ALA A 61 5.08 8.20 -11.85
N ALA A 62 3.84 8.43 -12.27
CA ALA A 62 2.99 7.41 -12.85
C ALA A 62 3.60 6.84 -14.15
N GLY A 63 4.12 7.68 -15.03
CA GLY A 63 4.73 7.29 -16.30
C GLY A 63 5.97 6.43 -16.12
N VAL A 64 6.89 6.82 -15.22
CA VAL A 64 8.10 6.03 -14.92
C VAL A 64 7.73 4.63 -14.47
N TYR A 65 6.79 4.50 -13.53
CA TYR A 65 6.38 3.19 -13.02
C TYR A 65 5.45 2.45 -13.98
N PHE A 66 4.69 3.13 -14.83
CA PHE A 66 4.02 2.50 -15.96
C PHE A 66 5.03 1.81 -16.88
N LEU A 67 6.09 2.50 -17.30
CA LEU A 67 7.14 1.92 -18.14
C LEU A 67 7.81 0.72 -17.45
N ARG A 68 8.06 0.82 -16.16
CA ARG A 68 8.57 -0.30 -15.36
C ARG A 68 7.67 -1.52 -15.45
N GLU A 69 6.37 -1.35 -15.23
CA GLU A 69 5.42 -2.46 -15.21
C GLU A 69 5.13 -3.02 -16.61
N ALA A 70 4.97 -2.14 -17.61
CA ALA A 70 4.65 -2.55 -18.98
C ALA A 70 5.83 -3.27 -19.67
N PHE A 71 7.06 -2.77 -19.46
CA PHE A 71 8.25 -3.26 -20.18
C PHE A 71 9.22 -4.03 -19.28
N SER A 72 8.86 -4.34 -18.04
CA SER A 72 9.71 -5.07 -17.08
C SER A 72 11.07 -4.39 -16.82
N LEU A 73 11.11 -3.06 -16.87
CA LEU A 73 12.35 -2.33 -16.68
C LEU A 73 12.86 -2.46 -15.22
N PRO A 74 14.18 -2.52 -15.00
CA PRO A 74 14.77 -2.67 -13.66
C PRO A 74 14.77 -1.36 -12.87
N ILE A 75 13.66 -0.62 -12.87
CA ILE A 75 13.52 0.62 -12.09
C ILE A 75 13.29 0.27 -10.62
N PRO A 76 14.11 0.79 -9.69
CA PRO A 76 13.97 0.48 -8.27
C PRO A 76 12.67 1.04 -7.70
N LEU A 77 12.06 0.29 -6.77
CA LEU A 77 10.93 0.76 -5.98
C LEU A 77 11.43 1.47 -4.71
N PRO A 78 10.75 2.53 -4.26
CA PRO A 78 11.08 3.21 -3.01
C PRO A 78 10.63 2.36 -1.82
N GLN A 79 11.37 1.28 -1.54
CA GLN A 79 11.01 0.30 -0.52
C GLN A 79 12.19 -0.09 0.34
N ARG A 80 11.91 -0.43 1.58
CA ARG A 80 12.88 -1.10 2.44
C ARG A 80 12.72 -2.61 2.25
N ARG A 81 13.77 -3.29 1.76
CA ARG A 81 13.78 -4.75 1.57
C ARG A 81 13.89 -5.51 2.91
N ARG A 82 13.10 -5.09 3.91
CA ARG A 82 13.02 -5.76 5.20
C ARG A 82 11.56 -6.07 5.49
N GLN A 83 11.32 -7.25 6.01
CA GLN A 83 10.00 -7.63 6.52
C GLN A 83 9.78 -7.01 7.90
N VAL A 84 8.52 -6.86 8.27
CA VAL A 84 8.14 -6.49 9.65
C VAL A 84 8.68 -7.57 10.60
N PRO A 85 9.18 -7.20 11.79
CA PRO A 85 9.80 -8.14 12.72
C PRO A 85 8.88 -9.31 13.08
N GLU A 86 9.36 -10.54 12.88
CA GLU A 86 8.58 -11.76 13.19
C GLU A 86 8.27 -11.91 14.68
N TRP A 87 9.13 -11.36 15.54
CA TRP A 87 8.96 -11.43 16.99
C TRP A 87 7.69 -10.71 17.50
N TRP A 88 7.08 -9.82 16.71
CA TRP A 88 5.79 -9.22 17.09
C TRP A 88 4.71 -10.28 17.31
N ARG A 89 4.77 -11.38 16.59
CA ARG A 89 3.84 -12.51 16.72
C ARG A 89 3.98 -13.24 18.06
N THR A 90 5.19 -13.30 18.59
CA THR A 90 5.47 -14.02 19.84
C THR A 90 5.34 -13.12 21.06
N PHE A 91 5.53 -11.82 20.91
CA PHE A 91 5.56 -10.86 22.01
C PHE A 91 4.20 -10.23 22.30
N PHE A 92 3.39 -10.04 21.26
CA PHE A 92 2.09 -9.37 21.39
C PHE A 92 0.93 -10.35 21.25
N SER A 93 -0.21 -10.00 21.87
CA SER A 93 -1.46 -10.73 21.64
C SER A 93 -1.88 -10.67 20.16
N PRO A 94 -2.60 -11.68 19.63
CA PRO A 94 -2.97 -11.73 18.22
C PRO A 94 -3.66 -10.46 17.70
N PRO A 95 -4.59 -9.80 18.44
CA PRO A 95 -5.18 -8.55 17.96
C PRO A 95 -4.18 -7.40 17.84
N VAL A 96 -3.26 -7.26 18.80
CA VAL A 96 -2.23 -6.22 18.79
C VAL A 96 -1.25 -6.47 17.65
N ALA A 97 -0.79 -7.71 17.47
CA ALA A 97 0.06 -8.09 16.36
C ALA A 97 -0.62 -7.80 15.01
N ALA A 98 -1.92 -8.06 14.87
CA ALA A 98 -2.68 -7.78 13.65
C ALA A 98 -2.67 -6.26 13.32
N VAL A 99 -2.91 -5.39 14.31
CA VAL A 99 -2.83 -3.92 14.13
C VAL A 99 -1.42 -3.50 13.69
N LEU A 100 -0.38 -3.99 14.39
CA LEU A 100 1.01 -3.61 14.11
C LEU A 100 1.46 -4.05 12.71
N TYR A 101 1.09 -5.27 12.30
CA TYR A 101 1.38 -5.75 10.94
C TYR A 101 0.60 -4.95 9.88
N GLY A 102 -0.66 -4.62 10.15
CA GLY A 102 -1.43 -3.72 9.30
C GLY A 102 -0.77 -2.35 9.19
N ALA A 103 -0.38 -1.77 10.32
CA ALA A 103 0.30 -0.49 10.37
C ALA A 103 1.59 -0.48 9.54
N GLY A 104 2.43 -1.52 9.69
CA GLY A 104 3.64 -1.67 8.87
C GLY A 104 3.34 -1.75 7.38
N LEU A 105 2.23 -2.41 7.00
CA LEU A 105 1.81 -2.53 5.61
C LEU A 105 1.30 -1.19 5.05
N GLY A 106 0.57 -0.41 5.85
CA GLY A 106 -0.02 0.87 5.45
C GLY A 106 1.01 1.95 5.17
N VAL A 107 2.13 1.98 5.92
CA VAL A 107 3.25 2.92 5.66
C VAL A 107 3.92 2.68 4.30
N GLY A 108 3.71 1.54 3.67
CA GLY A 108 4.16 1.24 2.31
C GLY A 108 5.66 0.99 2.21
N PHE A 109 6.50 2.02 2.27
CA PHE A 109 7.94 1.91 2.08
C PHE A 109 8.68 1.09 3.16
N LEU A 110 8.04 0.82 4.30
CA LEU A 110 8.60 -0.04 5.35
C LEU A 110 8.51 -1.54 5.03
N THR A 111 7.74 -1.90 4.01
CA THR A 111 7.50 -3.29 3.60
C THR A 111 7.83 -3.47 2.13
N TYR A 112 7.88 -4.72 1.68
CA TYR A 112 8.07 -5.04 0.28
C TYR A 112 6.92 -4.50 -0.57
N LEU A 113 7.25 -3.79 -1.65
CA LEU A 113 6.31 -3.24 -2.63
C LEU A 113 6.43 -4.04 -3.92
N SER A 114 5.35 -4.66 -4.35
CA SER A 114 5.32 -5.40 -5.62
C SER A 114 5.19 -4.47 -6.83
N PHE A 115 4.52 -3.31 -6.66
CA PHE A 115 4.15 -2.40 -7.74
C PHE A 115 4.55 -0.95 -7.47
N GLY A 116 4.75 -0.20 -8.55
CA GLY A 116 5.13 1.22 -8.52
C GLY A 116 4.01 2.20 -8.17
N THR A 117 2.77 1.74 -8.03
CA THR A 117 1.58 2.57 -7.72
C THR A 117 1.79 3.43 -6.46
N PHE A 118 2.55 2.92 -5.48
CA PHE A 118 2.88 3.65 -4.26
C PHE A 118 3.56 4.99 -4.54
N ALA A 119 4.49 5.03 -5.50
CA ALA A 119 5.19 6.27 -5.83
C ALA A 119 4.26 7.32 -6.44
N ALA A 120 3.32 6.91 -7.30
CA ALA A 120 2.32 7.81 -7.86
C ALA A 120 1.36 8.34 -6.77
N VAL A 121 0.95 7.47 -5.83
CA VAL A 121 0.12 7.86 -4.68
C VAL A 121 0.84 8.88 -3.79
N MET A 122 2.12 8.66 -3.49
CA MET A 122 2.94 9.63 -2.71
C MET A 122 3.09 10.95 -3.45
N ALA A 123 3.38 10.93 -4.75
CA ALA A 123 3.48 12.13 -5.56
C ALA A 123 2.15 12.91 -5.56
N GLY A 124 1.02 12.23 -5.71
CA GLY A 124 -0.31 12.84 -5.64
C GLY A 124 -0.61 13.46 -4.27
N ALA A 125 -0.26 12.78 -3.18
CA ALA A 125 -0.43 13.29 -1.83
C ALA A 125 0.39 14.57 -1.59
N VAL A 126 1.65 14.61 -2.03
CA VAL A 126 2.49 15.83 -1.91
C VAL A 126 1.98 16.93 -2.83
N ALA A 127 1.65 16.62 -4.08
CA ALA A 127 1.20 17.60 -5.07
C ALA A 127 -0.16 18.23 -4.70
N SER A 128 -0.97 17.58 -3.85
CA SER A 128 -2.24 18.14 -3.38
C SER A 128 -2.06 19.39 -2.50
N GLY A 129 -0.96 19.48 -1.76
CA GLY A 129 -0.71 20.58 -0.83
C GLY A 129 -1.75 20.69 0.30
N ASP A 130 -2.49 19.63 0.54
CA ASP A 130 -3.52 19.58 1.57
C ASP A 130 -3.46 18.25 2.34
N ALA A 131 -3.40 18.33 3.66
CA ALA A 131 -3.21 17.18 4.52
C ALA A 131 -4.38 16.18 4.43
N LEU A 132 -5.63 16.68 4.39
CA LEU A 132 -6.80 15.81 4.32
C LEU A 132 -6.92 15.13 2.97
N THR A 133 -6.64 15.86 1.89
CA THR A 133 -6.56 15.29 0.54
C THR A 133 -5.45 14.24 0.45
N GLY A 134 -4.28 14.51 1.02
CA GLY A 134 -3.20 13.54 1.11
C GLY A 134 -3.62 12.25 1.83
N ALA A 135 -4.33 12.39 2.96
CA ALA A 135 -4.89 11.24 3.69
C ALA A 135 -5.89 10.46 2.83
N ALA A 136 -6.80 11.16 2.16
CA ALA A 136 -7.82 10.55 1.30
C ALA A 136 -7.21 9.81 0.09
N VAL A 137 -6.08 10.28 -0.43
CA VAL A 137 -5.33 9.64 -1.52
C VAL A 137 -4.58 8.39 -1.03
N CYS A 138 -3.98 8.45 0.16
CA CYS A 138 -3.17 7.34 0.67
C CYS A 138 -4.00 6.22 1.35
N ALA A 139 -5.12 6.53 2.00
CA ALA A 139 -5.93 5.55 2.72
C ALA A 139 -6.41 4.38 1.84
N PRO A 140 -6.95 4.59 0.61
CA PRO A 140 -7.33 3.50 -0.29
C PRO A 140 -6.17 2.58 -0.67
N PHE A 141 -4.94 3.11 -0.76
CA PHE A 141 -3.76 2.30 -1.02
C PHE A 141 -3.48 1.32 0.14
N GLY A 142 -3.52 1.80 1.38
CA GLY A 142 -3.37 0.94 2.57
C GLY A 142 -4.48 -0.11 2.66
N LEU A 143 -5.73 0.29 2.40
CA LEU A 143 -6.89 -0.61 2.35
C LEU A 143 -6.70 -1.71 1.31
N GLY A 144 -6.37 -1.36 0.08
CA GLY A 144 -6.21 -2.32 -1.02
C GLY A 144 -5.14 -3.37 -0.71
N ARG A 145 -4.01 -2.94 -0.16
CA ARG A 145 -2.92 -3.86 0.23
C ARG A 145 -3.34 -4.82 1.34
N SER A 146 -4.01 -4.32 2.36
CA SER A 146 -4.41 -5.12 3.52
C SER A 146 -5.55 -6.09 3.18
N ILE A 147 -6.50 -5.68 2.35
CA ILE A 147 -7.58 -6.54 1.88
C ILE A 147 -7.01 -7.70 1.07
N ALA A 148 -6.03 -7.48 0.20
CA ALA A 148 -5.38 -8.54 -0.56
C ALA A 148 -4.77 -9.61 0.36
N VAL A 149 -4.08 -9.20 1.43
CA VAL A 149 -3.51 -10.12 2.44
C VAL A 149 -4.61 -10.91 3.14
N VAL A 150 -5.68 -10.23 3.59
CA VAL A 150 -6.79 -10.88 4.30
C VAL A 150 -7.52 -11.88 3.40
N VAL A 151 -7.75 -11.55 2.13
CA VAL A 151 -8.43 -12.44 1.17
C VAL A 151 -7.61 -13.72 0.95
N VAL A 152 -6.30 -13.60 0.73
CA VAL A 152 -5.42 -14.76 0.54
C VAL A 152 -5.36 -15.63 1.81
N ALA A 153 -5.26 -14.99 2.98
CA ALA A 153 -5.26 -15.69 4.27
C ALA A 153 -6.60 -16.39 4.54
N ALA A 154 -7.73 -15.75 4.22
CA ALA A 154 -9.07 -16.32 4.38
C ALA A 154 -9.31 -17.52 3.45
N ALA A 155 -8.70 -17.50 2.26
CA ALA A 155 -8.74 -18.61 1.31
C ALA A 155 -7.82 -19.79 1.70
N GLY A 156 -7.09 -19.68 2.83
CA GLY A 156 -6.17 -20.72 3.30
C GLY A 156 -4.90 -20.86 2.45
N HIS A 157 -4.62 -19.87 1.60
CA HIS A 157 -3.40 -19.88 0.79
C HIS A 157 -2.21 -19.30 1.55
N PRO A 158 -0.99 -19.79 1.30
CA PRO A 158 0.22 -19.21 1.84
C PRO A 158 0.45 -17.81 1.25
N VAL A 159 1.17 -16.96 1.99
CA VAL A 159 1.41 -15.54 1.59
C VAL A 159 2.27 -15.43 0.35
N GLU A 160 3.11 -16.42 0.11
CA GLU A 160 3.93 -16.55 -1.10
C GLU A 160 3.07 -16.51 -2.37
N ARG A 161 1.80 -16.90 -2.24
CA ARG A 161 0.82 -16.76 -3.33
C ARG A 161 0.60 -15.30 -3.77
N LEU A 162 0.74 -14.33 -2.86
CA LEU A 162 0.69 -12.91 -3.22
C LEU A 162 1.86 -12.51 -4.10
N ASP A 163 3.05 -13.02 -3.80
CA ASP A 163 4.25 -12.74 -4.60
C ASP A 163 4.16 -13.39 -5.98
N GLU A 164 3.65 -14.62 -6.05
CA GLU A 164 3.36 -15.30 -7.33
C GLU A 164 2.34 -14.51 -8.16
N LEU A 165 1.24 -14.09 -7.53
CA LEU A 165 0.20 -13.28 -8.19
C LEU A 165 0.76 -11.94 -8.65
N ALA A 166 1.55 -11.26 -7.80
CA ALA A 166 2.18 -10.00 -8.15
C ALA A 166 3.19 -10.13 -9.31
N GLY A 167 3.86 -11.29 -9.40
CA GLY A 167 4.72 -11.63 -10.54
C GLY A 167 3.96 -11.96 -11.81
N SER A 168 2.64 -12.18 -11.74
CA SER A 168 1.84 -12.54 -12.91
C SER A 168 1.73 -11.38 -13.91
N GLY A 169 1.87 -11.68 -15.20
CA GLY A 169 1.74 -10.69 -16.27
C GLY A 169 0.40 -9.97 -16.27
N ARG A 170 -0.68 -10.65 -15.82
CA ARG A 170 -2.02 -10.05 -15.74
C ARG A 170 -2.10 -8.92 -14.71
N LEU A 171 -1.63 -9.15 -13.47
CA LEU A 171 -1.66 -8.11 -12.44
C LEU A 171 -0.71 -6.96 -12.78
N ARG A 172 0.42 -7.24 -13.38
CA ARG A 172 1.32 -6.20 -13.88
C ARG A 172 0.66 -5.35 -14.97
N ALA A 173 -0.05 -5.96 -15.91
CA ALA A 173 -0.80 -5.24 -16.94
C ALA A 173 -1.92 -4.36 -16.34
N VAL A 174 -2.68 -4.89 -15.37
CA VAL A 174 -3.70 -4.11 -14.65
C VAL A 174 -3.09 -2.92 -13.92
N ASN A 175 -1.97 -3.13 -13.22
CA ASN A 175 -1.29 -2.04 -12.53
C ASN A 175 -0.70 -1.01 -13.50
N ALA A 176 -0.13 -1.44 -14.63
CA ALA A 176 0.33 -0.55 -15.68
C ALA A 176 -0.83 0.30 -16.24
N ALA A 177 -1.98 -0.33 -16.52
CA ALA A 177 -3.16 0.40 -16.99
C ALA A 177 -3.66 1.42 -15.96
N ALA A 178 -3.66 1.07 -14.66
CA ALA A 178 -4.02 1.99 -13.59
C ALA A 178 -3.04 3.18 -13.50
N LEU A 179 -1.74 2.94 -13.61
CA LEU A 179 -0.72 3.99 -13.62
C LEU A 179 -0.87 4.92 -14.83
N LEU A 180 -1.15 4.35 -16.01
CA LEU A 180 -1.41 5.14 -17.21
C LEU A 180 -2.64 6.03 -17.02
N ALA A 181 -3.73 5.47 -16.49
CA ALA A 181 -4.95 6.23 -16.20
C ALA A 181 -4.70 7.38 -15.22
N VAL A 182 -3.94 7.15 -14.16
CA VAL A 182 -3.55 8.21 -13.19
C VAL A 182 -2.71 9.28 -13.87
N GLY A 183 -1.73 8.89 -14.69
CA GLY A 183 -0.88 9.83 -15.41
C GLY A 183 -1.65 10.71 -16.39
N VAL A 184 -2.59 10.13 -17.13
CA VAL A 184 -3.47 10.85 -18.06
C VAL A 184 -4.42 11.78 -17.29
N ALA A 185 -5.08 11.27 -16.25
CA ALA A 185 -6.00 12.06 -15.45
C ALA A 185 -5.34 13.25 -14.72
N ALA A 186 -4.04 13.14 -14.43
CA ALA A 186 -3.30 14.25 -13.83
C ALA A 186 -3.04 15.42 -14.80
N VAL A 187 -3.07 15.18 -16.11
CA VAL A 187 -2.72 16.18 -17.15
C VAL A 187 -3.97 16.78 -17.79
N LEU A 188 -5.12 16.09 -17.75
CA LEU A 188 -6.41 16.60 -18.22
C LEU A 188 -7.05 17.56 -17.23
#